data_56415c88d90581b95b752d93eb58327f
#
_entry.id   56415c88d90581b95b752d93eb58327f
#
_cell.length_a   1.000
_cell.length_b   1.000
_cell.length_c   1.000
_cell.angle_alpha   90.00
_cell.angle_beta   90.00
_cell.angle_gamma   90.00
#
_symmetry.space_group_name_H-M   'P 1'
#
loop_
_entity.id
_entity.type
_entity.pdbx_description
1 polymer ?
#
loop_
_entity_poly.entity_id
_entity_poly.type
_entity_poly.pdbx_seq_one_letter_code
_entity_poly.pdbx_strand_id
1 'polypeptide(L)'
;MCSLIYSLPQLYKAVVINRPSKTCKSPYLADIQIITPKKINNTIFNVHSPIVMAHSPSLGCAGLVSKGKIVYVIKNKNEKAKSKYSIYMAEVEEYNKKIVVGVNPNITNAIFESILKSSIFPAFKDYNIKREHTIGNSRIDFFLTHKSKQKILIEVKNVCLTYHEDIPLKELEKKDYSNYDMNSKIAIFPDCNRKIQKKPISPRAIKHIEEREETLFSQ
;
A
#
# COMPACT_ATOMS: atom_id res chain seq x y z
N MET A 1 1.76 24.84 -9.50
CA MET A 1 2.45 23.86 -10.38
C MET A 1 2.47 22.51 -9.67
N CYS A 2 1.92 21.45 -10.27
CA CYS A 2 2.11 20.09 -9.77
C CYS A 2 3.47 19.57 -10.21
N SER A 3 4.37 19.26 -9.28
CA SER A 3 5.65 18.63 -9.59
C SER A 3 5.53 17.11 -9.48
N LEU A 4 6.08 16.38 -10.46
CA LEU A 4 6.14 14.91 -10.41
C LEU A 4 7.17 14.49 -9.36
N ILE A 5 6.73 13.73 -8.33
CA ILE A 5 7.59 13.30 -7.23
C ILE A 5 8.11 11.88 -7.45
N TYR A 6 7.26 11.02 -7.97
CA TYR A 6 7.59 9.62 -8.19
C TYR A 6 6.87 9.09 -9.43
N SER A 7 7.58 8.31 -10.24
CA SER A 7 7.03 7.66 -11.42
C SER A 7 7.09 6.14 -11.27
N LEU A 8 5.97 5.49 -11.46
CA LEU A 8 5.92 4.03 -11.50
C LEU A 8 6.38 3.52 -12.87
N PRO A 9 7.02 2.34 -12.93
CA PRO A 9 7.19 1.62 -14.18
C PRO A 9 5.88 1.32 -14.87
N GLN A 10 5.93 0.78 -16.09
CA GLN A 10 4.73 0.40 -16.83
C GLN A 10 3.84 -0.54 -16.02
N LEU A 11 2.59 -0.13 -15.87
CA LEU A 11 1.55 -0.90 -15.20
C LEU A 11 0.75 -1.70 -16.21
N TYR A 12 0.44 -2.94 -15.85
CA TYR A 12 -0.45 -3.82 -16.60
C TYR A 12 -1.73 -4.04 -15.80
N LYS A 13 -2.88 -3.92 -16.45
CA LYS A 13 -4.17 -4.26 -15.82
C LYS A 13 -4.34 -5.77 -15.78
N ALA A 14 -4.81 -6.31 -14.67
CA ALA A 14 -5.02 -7.74 -14.49
C ALA A 14 -6.25 -8.03 -13.63
N VAL A 15 -6.78 -9.24 -13.74
CA VAL A 15 -7.81 -9.77 -12.84
C VAL A 15 -7.21 -10.85 -11.95
N VAL A 16 -7.56 -10.83 -10.67
CA VAL A 16 -7.18 -11.87 -9.70
C VAL A 16 -8.07 -13.10 -9.91
N ILE A 17 -7.47 -14.24 -10.18
CA ILE A 17 -8.17 -15.51 -10.37
C ILE A 17 -8.28 -16.27 -9.06
N ASN A 18 -7.17 -16.35 -8.31
CA ASN A 18 -7.13 -16.94 -6.97
C ASN A 18 -6.13 -16.20 -6.07
N ARG A 19 -6.44 -16.10 -4.79
CA ARG A 19 -5.51 -15.76 -3.72
C ARG A 19 -5.94 -16.48 -2.44
N PRO A 20 -5.07 -17.26 -1.81
CA PRO A 20 -3.70 -17.62 -2.23
C PRO A 20 -3.65 -18.31 -3.61
N SER A 21 -2.45 -18.28 -4.25
CA SER A 21 -2.23 -19.02 -5.50
C SER A 21 -2.52 -20.51 -5.31
N LYS A 22 -3.21 -21.12 -6.27
CA LYS A 22 -3.50 -22.57 -6.23
C LYS A 22 -2.23 -23.42 -6.22
N THR A 23 -1.19 -22.95 -6.89
CA THR A 23 0.07 -23.69 -7.03
C THR A 23 0.94 -23.62 -5.78
N CYS A 24 1.08 -22.43 -5.17
CA CYS A 24 2.01 -22.23 -4.06
C CYS A 24 1.34 -22.10 -2.70
N LYS A 25 0.02 -21.93 -2.63
CA LYS A 25 -0.78 -21.76 -1.41
C LYS A 25 -0.27 -20.65 -0.45
N SER A 26 0.64 -19.78 -0.91
CA SER A 26 1.19 -18.69 -0.12
C SER A 26 0.24 -17.49 -0.15
N PRO A 27 -0.08 -16.87 1.02
CA PRO A 27 -0.93 -15.68 1.06
C PRO A 27 -0.30 -14.45 0.38
N TYR A 28 1.00 -14.51 0.09
CA TYR A 28 1.75 -13.48 -0.64
C TYR A 28 1.74 -13.69 -2.16
N LEU A 29 1.09 -14.73 -2.66
CA LEU A 29 1.01 -15.02 -4.08
C LEU A 29 -0.44 -15.10 -4.55
N ALA A 30 -0.71 -14.49 -5.69
CA ALA A 30 -1.98 -14.54 -6.38
C ALA A 30 -1.80 -15.10 -7.79
N ASP A 31 -2.79 -15.83 -8.27
CA ASP A 31 -2.91 -16.19 -9.69
C ASP A 31 -3.69 -15.09 -10.38
N ILE A 32 -3.14 -14.53 -11.44
CA ILE A 32 -3.72 -13.42 -12.18
C ILE A 32 -3.76 -13.71 -13.69
N GLN A 33 -4.64 -12.99 -14.39
CA GLN A 33 -4.62 -12.88 -15.84
C GLN A 33 -4.47 -11.43 -16.24
N ILE A 34 -3.48 -11.14 -17.11
CA ILE A 34 -3.30 -9.79 -17.67
C ILE A 34 -4.45 -9.53 -18.65
N ILE A 35 -5.02 -8.33 -18.55
CA ILE A 35 -6.08 -7.84 -19.42
C ILE A 35 -5.46 -6.89 -20.44
N THR A 36 -5.51 -7.25 -21.70
CA THR A 36 -5.02 -6.41 -22.81
C THR A 36 -6.19 -5.98 -23.66
N PRO A 37 -6.46 -4.69 -23.82
CA PRO A 37 -7.47 -4.22 -24.76
C PRO A 37 -7.00 -4.48 -26.20
N LYS A 38 -7.84 -5.11 -27.01
CA LYS A 38 -7.60 -5.34 -28.44
C LYS A 38 -8.73 -4.71 -29.24
N LYS A 39 -8.39 -3.87 -30.20
CA LYS A 39 -9.36 -3.25 -31.10
C LYS A 39 -9.50 -4.07 -32.37
N ILE A 40 -10.70 -4.50 -32.71
CA ILE A 40 -11.06 -5.21 -33.94
C ILE A 40 -12.32 -4.54 -34.50
N ASN A 41 -12.29 -4.10 -35.76
CA ASN A 41 -13.44 -3.44 -36.43
C ASN A 41 -14.11 -2.36 -35.58
N ASN A 42 -13.33 -1.41 -35.05
CA ASN A 42 -13.76 -0.32 -34.16
C ASN A 42 -14.36 -0.75 -32.81
N THR A 43 -14.42 -2.04 -32.51
CA THR A 43 -14.86 -2.56 -31.20
C THR A 43 -13.66 -2.96 -30.34
N ILE A 44 -13.67 -2.59 -29.05
CA ILE A 44 -12.61 -2.94 -28.11
C ILE A 44 -13.02 -4.18 -27.33
N PHE A 45 -12.18 -5.21 -27.41
CA PHE A 45 -12.32 -6.45 -26.65
C PHE A 45 -11.19 -6.58 -25.63
N ASN A 46 -11.49 -7.16 -24.48
CA ASN A 46 -10.48 -7.51 -23.50
C ASN A 46 -9.96 -8.94 -23.77
N VAL A 47 -8.67 -9.06 -24.05
CA VAL A 47 -8.00 -10.35 -24.20
C VAL A 47 -7.30 -10.68 -22.90
N HIS A 48 -7.52 -11.88 -22.38
CA HIS A 48 -6.90 -12.37 -21.15
C HIS A 48 -5.69 -13.25 -21.47
N SER A 49 -4.57 -13.01 -20.77
CA SER A 49 -3.39 -13.85 -20.86
C SER A 49 -3.64 -15.24 -20.25
N PRO A 50 -2.75 -16.22 -20.46
CA PRO A 50 -2.65 -17.38 -19.57
C PRO A 50 -2.50 -16.93 -18.10
N ILE A 51 -2.90 -17.81 -17.18
CA ILE A 51 -2.76 -17.55 -15.75
C ILE A 51 -1.27 -17.53 -15.38
N VAL A 52 -0.86 -16.47 -14.65
CA VAL A 52 0.50 -16.29 -14.14
C VAL A 52 0.48 -15.92 -12.68
N MET A 53 1.56 -16.22 -11.95
CA MET A 53 1.67 -15.82 -10.55
C MET A 53 2.15 -14.38 -10.42
N ALA A 54 1.54 -13.65 -9.47
CA ALA A 54 1.96 -12.33 -9.04
C ALA A 54 2.21 -12.29 -7.53
N HIS A 55 3.24 -11.55 -7.12
CA HIS A 55 3.53 -11.30 -5.72
C HIS A 55 2.66 -10.16 -5.19
N SER A 56 2.04 -10.38 -4.03
CA SER A 56 1.28 -9.38 -3.27
C SER A 56 1.95 -9.19 -1.91
N PRO A 57 2.75 -8.14 -1.71
CA PRO A 57 3.61 -7.99 -0.53
C PRO A 57 2.86 -7.68 0.77
N SER A 58 1.57 -7.38 0.70
CA SER A 58 0.73 -7.12 1.87
C SER A 58 -0.24 -8.26 2.12
N LEU A 59 -0.30 -8.73 3.36
CA LEU A 59 -1.31 -9.70 3.79
C LEU A 59 -2.70 -9.06 3.82
N GLY A 60 -3.69 -9.81 3.33
CA GLY A 60 -5.10 -9.41 3.43
C GLY A 60 -5.50 -8.25 2.53
N CYS A 61 -4.75 -7.16 2.45
CA CYS A 61 -5.09 -5.93 1.71
C CYS A 61 -6.59 -5.56 1.81
N ALA A 62 -7.22 -5.82 2.96
CA ALA A 62 -8.66 -5.60 3.20
C ALA A 62 -9.60 -6.18 2.11
N GLY A 63 -9.24 -7.31 1.51
CA GLY A 63 -10.00 -7.93 0.42
C GLY A 63 -9.81 -7.29 -0.96
N LEU A 64 -9.02 -6.21 -1.08
CA LEU A 64 -8.79 -5.49 -2.35
C LEU A 64 -8.08 -6.35 -3.40
N VAL A 65 -7.36 -7.39 -2.98
CA VAL A 65 -6.65 -8.34 -3.86
C VAL A 65 -7.26 -9.72 -3.71
N SER A 66 -8.57 -9.85 -3.77
CA SER A 66 -9.30 -11.12 -3.74
C SER A 66 -9.75 -11.53 -5.15
N LYS A 67 -10.23 -12.78 -5.27
CA LYS A 67 -10.76 -13.31 -6.54
C LYS A 67 -11.76 -12.36 -7.21
N GLY A 68 -11.61 -12.15 -8.50
CA GLY A 68 -12.45 -11.27 -9.32
C GLY A 68 -12.08 -9.78 -9.27
N LYS A 69 -11.22 -9.36 -8.34
CA LYS A 69 -10.80 -7.95 -8.26
C LYS A 69 -9.81 -7.60 -9.35
N ILE A 70 -9.94 -6.37 -9.84
CA ILE A 70 -9.01 -5.77 -10.81
C ILE A 70 -7.82 -5.20 -10.07
N VAL A 71 -6.62 -5.51 -10.56
CA VAL A 71 -5.35 -5.04 -10.00
C VAL A 71 -4.45 -4.48 -11.09
N TYR A 72 -3.51 -3.63 -10.68
CA TYR A 72 -2.45 -3.13 -11.55
C TYR A 72 -1.12 -3.71 -11.07
N VAL A 73 -0.39 -4.33 -12.02
CA VAL A 73 0.81 -5.08 -11.75
C VAL A 73 1.99 -4.57 -12.56
N ILE A 74 3.20 -4.74 -12.03
CA ILE A 74 4.46 -4.46 -12.72
C ILE A 74 5.17 -5.79 -12.99
N LYS A 75 5.73 -5.93 -14.18
CA LYS A 75 6.54 -7.10 -14.55
C LYS A 75 7.84 -7.12 -13.75
N ASN A 76 8.15 -8.23 -13.11
CA ASN A 76 9.39 -8.39 -12.34
C ASN A 76 10.59 -8.48 -13.30
N LYS A 77 11.68 -7.79 -12.95
CA LYS A 77 12.92 -7.80 -13.74
C LYS A 77 13.63 -9.15 -13.68
N ASN A 78 13.49 -9.88 -12.57
CA ASN A 78 14.11 -11.19 -12.39
C ASN A 78 13.25 -12.28 -13.05
N GLU A 79 13.65 -12.73 -14.21
CA GLU A 79 12.94 -13.79 -14.98
C GLU A 79 12.94 -15.16 -14.27
N LYS A 80 13.91 -15.41 -13.38
CA LYS A 80 13.99 -16.65 -12.57
C LYS A 80 13.06 -16.62 -11.36
N ALA A 81 12.42 -15.48 -11.05
CA ALA A 81 11.46 -15.40 -9.95
C ALA A 81 10.21 -16.25 -10.25
N LYS A 82 9.72 -16.96 -9.23
CA LYS A 82 8.45 -17.73 -9.34
C LYS A 82 7.27 -16.85 -9.75
N SER A 83 7.21 -15.62 -9.23
CA SER A 83 6.20 -14.64 -9.63
C SER A 83 6.73 -13.77 -10.76
N LYS A 84 6.03 -13.76 -11.89
CA LYS A 84 6.40 -12.90 -13.05
C LYS A 84 6.03 -11.44 -12.86
N TYR A 85 5.09 -11.16 -11.96
CA TYR A 85 4.56 -9.83 -11.70
C TYR A 85 4.52 -9.56 -10.20
N SER A 86 4.46 -8.28 -9.85
CA SER A 86 4.14 -7.79 -8.49
C SER A 86 2.92 -6.89 -8.54
N ILE A 87 1.99 -7.05 -7.59
CA ILE A 87 0.77 -6.24 -7.47
C ILE A 87 1.12 -4.95 -6.78
N TYR A 88 0.70 -3.82 -7.37
CA TYR A 88 0.97 -2.48 -6.86
C TYR A 88 -0.29 -1.74 -6.43
N MET A 89 -1.37 -1.89 -7.20
CA MET A 89 -2.62 -1.19 -6.94
C MET A 89 -3.80 -2.12 -7.16
N ALA A 90 -4.94 -1.80 -6.55
CA ALA A 90 -6.23 -2.45 -6.80
C ALA A 90 -7.28 -1.42 -7.21
N GLU A 91 -8.16 -1.79 -8.12
CA GLU A 91 -9.32 -0.98 -8.52
C GLU A 91 -10.49 -1.29 -7.59
N VAL A 92 -11.10 -0.25 -7.06
CA VAL A 92 -12.28 -0.32 -6.20
C VAL A 92 -13.38 0.53 -6.83
N GLU A 93 -14.59 0.06 -6.79
CA GLU A 93 -15.75 0.86 -7.14
C GLU A 93 -16.45 1.31 -5.85
N GLU A 94 -16.62 2.59 -5.69
CA GLU A 94 -17.24 3.20 -4.54
C GLU A 94 -18.11 4.37 -5.00
N TYR A 95 -19.40 4.37 -4.65
CA TYR A 95 -20.39 5.38 -5.10
C TYR A 95 -20.36 5.62 -6.63
N ASN A 96 -20.34 4.54 -7.42
CA ASN A 96 -20.25 4.57 -8.89
C ASN A 96 -18.99 5.24 -9.44
N LYS A 97 -17.96 5.44 -8.62
CA LYS A 97 -16.65 5.96 -9.03
C LYS A 97 -15.59 4.87 -8.94
N LYS A 98 -14.75 4.78 -9.96
CA LYS A 98 -13.58 3.89 -9.92
C LYS A 98 -12.42 4.60 -9.24
N ILE A 99 -11.90 3.98 -8.20
CA ILE A 99 -10.80 4.46 -7.40
C ILE A 99 -9.65 3.45 -7.50
N VAL A 100 -8.44 3.93 -7.57
CA VAL A 100 -7.23 3.09 -7.55
C VAL A 100 -6.52 3.26 -6.22
N VAL A 101 -6.38 2.16 -5.50
CA VAL A 101 -5.79 2.11 -4.15
C VAL A 101 -4.43 1.44 -4.20
N GLY A 102 -3.41 2.07 -3.62
CA GLY A 102 -2.07 1.47 -3.45
C GLY A 102 -2.11 0.32 -2.44
N VAL A 103 -1.69 -0.88 -2.86
CA VAL A 103 -1.71 -2.10 -2.02
C VAL A 103 -0.32 -2.69 -1.80
N ASN A 104 0.72 -2.00 -2.23
CA ASN A 104 2.10 -2.45 -2.11
C ASN A 104 2.89 -1.56 -1.13
N PRO A 105 3.13 -2.02 0.12
CA PRO A 105 3.84 -1.21 1.12
C PRO A 105 5.30 -0.93 0.74
N ASN A 106 5.93 -1.74 -0.12
CA ASN A 106 7.33 -1.54 -0.49
C ASN A 106 7.54 -0.26 -1.32
N ILE A 107 6.51 0.16 -2.09
CA ILE A 107 6.59 1.38 -2.89
C ILE A 107 6.41 2.63 -2.03
N THR A 108 5.71 2.52 -0.91
CA THR A 108 5.40 3.65 -0.04
C THR A 108 6.68 4.27 0.52
N ASN A 109 7.66 3.45 0.91
CA ASN A 109 8.96 3.94 1.36
C ASN A 109 9.74 4.65 0.24
N ALA A 110 9.66 4.16 -1.00
CA ALA A 110 10.32 4.81 -2.13
C ALA A 110 9.67 6.16 -2.48
N ILE A 111 8.34 6.23 -2.43
CA ILE A 111 7.59 7.49 -2.62
C ILE A 111 7.96 8.47 -1.51
N PHE A 112 7.96 8.03 -0.25
CA PHE A 112 8.28 8.89 0.88
C PHE A 112 9.72 9.40 0.84
N GLU A 113 10.68 8.58 0.45
CA GLU A 113 12.07 9.03 0.22
C GLU A 113 12.13 10.12 -0.85
N SER A 114 11.40 9.97 -1.95
CA SER A 114 11.34 11.00 -2.99
C SER A 114 10.70 12.30 -2.48
N ILE A 115 9.70 12.21 -1.61
CA ILE A 115 9.10 13.35 -0.94
C ILE A 115 10.12 14.04 -0.01
N LEU A 116 10.86 13.30 0.80
CA LEU A 116 11.89 13.85 1.68
C LEU A 116 13.02 14.57 0.91
N LYS A 117 13.39 14.04 -0.26
CA LYS A 117 14.40 14.63 -1.14
C LYS A 117 13.88 15.80 -1.98
N SER A 118 12.57 15.97 -2.04
CA SER A 118 11.93 17.08 -2.75
C SER A 118 11.83 18.32 -1.85
N SER A 119 11.51 19.46 -2.44
CA SER A 119 11.26 20.70 -1.68
C SER A 119 9.86 20.78 -1.06
N ILE A 120 9.04 19.71 -1.13
CA ILE A 120 7.66 19.71 -0.62
C ILE A 120 7.59 19.87 0.88
N PHE A 121 8.56 19.27 1.61
CA PHE A 121 8.68 19.46 3.05
C PHE A 121 9.96 20.24 3.38
N PRO A 122 9.93 21.58 3.35
CA PRO A 122 11.11 22.41 3.63
C PRO A 122 11.73 22.12 5.00
N ALA A 123 10.93 21.68 5.97
CA ALA A 123 11.38 21.33 7.31
C ALA A 123 12.44 20.22 7.34
N PHE A 124 12.53 19.37 6.31
CA PHE A 124 13.50 18.28 6.24
C PHE A 124 14.69 18.54 5.29
N LYS A 125 14.73 19.71 4.68
CA LYS A 125 15.72 20.05 3.64
C LYS A 125 17.18 19.84 4.06
N ASP A 126 17.48 20.17 5.32
CA ASP A 126 18.86 20.17 5.85
C ASP A 126 19.20 18.90 6.64
N TYR A 127 18.33 17.89 6.55
CA TYR A 127 18.55 16.61 7.20
C TYR A 127 19.30 15.63 6.30
N ASN A 128 20.25 14.92 6.89
CA ASN A 128 20.82 13.73 6.28
C ASN A 128 19.84 12.56 6.46
N ILE A 129 19.48 11.89 5.36
CA ILE A 129 18.47 10.83 5.32
C ILE A 129 19.16 9.47 5.25
N LYS A 130 18.96 8.62 6.23
CA LYS A 130 19.41 7.23 6.23
C LYS A 130 18.23 6.30 6.24
N ARG A 131 18.17 5.36 5.27
CA ARG A 131 17.13 4.33 5.20
C ARG A 131 17.49 3.12 6.06
N GLU A 132 16.46 2.42 6.51
CA GLU A 132 16.56 1.10 7.16
C GLU A 132 17.59 1.09 8.30
N HIS A 133 17.51 2.10 9.16
CA HIS A 133 18.44 2.25 10.28
C HIS A 133 18.05 1.31 11.42
N THR A 134 19.01 0.51 11.90
CA THR A 134 18.79 -0.38 13.03
C THR A 134 18.99 0.37 14.35
N ILE A 135 18.03 0.28 15.25
CA ILE A 135 18.08 0.79 16.62
C ILE A 135 17.63 -0.35 17.54
N GLY A 136 18.52 -0.81 18.40
CA GLY A 136 18.26 -1.99 19.23
C GLY A 136 17.90 -3.20 18.36
N ASN A 137 16.76 -3.80 18.61
CA ASN A 137 16.24 -4.95 17.87
C ASN A 137 15.30 -4.56 16.70
N SER A 138 15.07 -3.27 16.48
CA SER A 138 14.14 -2.78 15.46
C SER A 138 14.87 -2.09 14.30
N ARG A 139 14.32 -2.27 13.10
CA ARG A 139 14.76 -1.56 11.90
C ARG A 139 13.72 -0.52 11.53
N ILE A 140 14.14 0.75 11.49
CA ILE A 140 13.31 1.92 11.21
C ILE A 140 13.42 2.27 9.75
N ASP A 141 12.32 2.65 9.12
CA ASP A 141 12.30 2.96 7.68
C ASP A 141 13.23 4.13 7.34
N PHE A 142 13.19 5.21 8.13
CA PHE A 142 14.06 6.37 7.93
C PHE A 142 14.56 6.94 9.25
N PHE A 143 15.84 7.29 9.26
CA PHE A 143 16.52 8.02 10.32
C PHE A 143 17.09 9.31 9.73
N LEU A 144 16.63 10.44 10.24
CA LEU A 144 17.05 11.77 9.80
C LEU A 144 17.92 12.40 10.88
N THR A 145 19.06 13.00 10.46
CA THR A 145 19.96 13.72 11.34
C THR A 145 20.22 15.12 10.81
N HIS A 146 20.13 16.12 11.67
CA HIS A 146 20.43 17.51 11.35
C HIS A 146 21.77 17.94 11.94
N LYS A 147 22.39 19.00 11.39
CA LYS A 147 23.65 19.57 11.88
C LYS A 147 23.55 20.06 13.35
N SER A 148 22.37 20.47 13.80
CA SER A 148 22.08 20.81 15.20
C SER A 148 22.03 19.61 16.16
N LYS A 149 22.37 18.40 15.71
CA LYS A 149 22.26 17.13 16.45
C LYS A 149 20.81 16.64 16.66
N GLN A 150 19.83 17.32 16.11
CA GLN A 150 18.44 16.83 16.13
C GLN A 150 18.33 15.54 15.33
N LYS A 151 17.61 14.56 15.87
CA LYS A 151 17.37 13.25 15.27
C LYS A 151 15.87 13.03 15.13
N ILE A 152 15.44 12.45 13.99
CA ILE A 152 14.03 12.13 13.73
C ILE A 152 13.97 10.67 13.24
N LEU A 153 13.09 9.90 13.85
CA LEU A 153 12.79 8.52 13.47
C LEU A 153 11.45 8.50 12.73
N ILE A 154 11.42 7.93 11.54
CA ILE A 154 10.20 7.89 10.73
C ILE A 154 9.91 6.45 10.33
N GLU A 155 8.69 6.04 10.57
CA GLU A 155 8.14 4.78 10.10
C GLU A 155 6.98 5.07 9.15
N VAL A 156 7.03 4.49 7.97
CA VAL A 156 6.03 4.70 6.93
C VAL A 156 5.05 3.53 6.91
N LYS A 157 3.77 3.82 6.92
CA LYS A 157 2.72 2.81 6.87
C LYS A 157 1.83 3.01 5.64
N ASN A 158 1.58 1.93 4.90
CA ASN A 158 0.61 1.90 3.83
C ASN A 158 -0.75 1.47 4.40
N VAL A 159 -1.72 2.37 4.38
CA VAL A 159 -3.08 2.11 4.87
C VAL A 159 -4.01 2.02 3.67
N CYS A 160 -4.49 0.78 3.39
CA CYS A 160 -5.35 0.52 2.23
C CYS A 160 -6.82 0.86 2.48
N LEU A 161 -7.22 1.00 3.75
CA LEU A 161 -8.60 1.33 4.14
C LEU A 161 -8.68 2.76 4.63
N THR A 162 -9.67 3.46 4.12
CA THR A 162 -10.03 4.82 4.56
C THR A 162 -11.51 4.87 4.86
N TYR A 163 -11.89 5.77 5.76
CA TYR A 163 -13.25 5.95 6.22
C TYR A 163 -13.62 7.42 6.18
N HIS A 164 -14.91 7.73 6.15
CA HIS A 164 -15.38 9.10 6.23
C HIS A 164 -15.35 9.64 7.66
N GLU A 165 -15.53 8.78 8.64
CA GLU A 165 -15.53 9.13 10.06
C GLU A 165 -14.82 8.06 10.90
N ASP A 166 -14.28 8.47 12.05
CA ASP A 166 -13.71 7.53 13.03
C ASP A 166 -14.77 7.08 14.04
N ILE A 167 -15.68 6.25 13.58
CA ILE A 167 -16.77 5.66 14.38
C ILE A 167 -16.80 4.14 14.16
N PRO A 168 -17.46 3.37 15.06
CA PRO A 168 -17.58 1.93 14.91
C PRO A 168 -18.18 1.51 13.56
N LEU A 169 -17.72 0.39 12.99
CA LEU A 169 -18.16 -0.09 11.67
C LEU A 169 -19.69 -0.23 11.57
N LYS A 170 -20.34 -0.71 12.63
CA LYS A 170 -21.81 -0.86 12.69
C LYS A 170 -22.55 0.47 12.55
N GLU A 171 -21.93 1.57 12.94
CA GLU A 171 -22.50 2.91 12.80
C GLU A 171 -22.20 3.48 11.41
N LEU A 172 -20.99 3.22 10.87
CA LEU A 172 -20.62 3.60 9.50
C LEU A 172 -21.59 2.97 8.47
N GLU A 173 -21.92 1.69 8.64
CA GLU A 173 -22.82 0.95 7.73
C GLU A 173 -24.26 1.50 7.70
N LYS A 174 -24.66 2.28 8.70
CA LYS A 174 -26.00 2.90 8.78
C LYS A 174 -26.08 4.27 8.11
N LYS A 175 -24.94 4.88 7.79
CA LYS A 175 -24.87 6.23 7.22
C LYS A 175 -24.74 6.18 5.70
N ASP A 176 -25.39 7.13 5.04
CA ASP A 176 -25.21 7.37 3.60
C ASP A 176 -24.08 8.41 3.38
N TYR A 177 -23.03 7.98 2.73
CA TYR A 177 -21.88 8.82 2.38
C TYR A 177 -21.83 9.17 0.87
N SER A 178 -22.89 8.94 0.11
CA SER A 178 -22.92 9.18 -1.34
C SER A 178 -22.59 10.62 -1.75
N ASN A 179 -22.89 11.58 -0.89
CA ASN A 179 -22.65 13.02 -1.10
C ASN A 179 -21.36 13.53 -0.43
N TYR A 180 -20.60 12.67 0.22
CA TYR A 180 -19.35 13.09 0.85
C TYR A 180 -18.22 13.28 -0.18
N ASP A 181 -17.32 14.23 0.12
CA ASP A 181 -16.11 14.41 -0.66
C ASP A 181 -15.17 13.21 -0.43
N MET A 182 -14.79 12.57 -1.53
CA MET A 182 -13.85 11.44 -1.51
C MET A 182 -12.47 11.83 -0.95
N ASN A 183 -12.11 13.12 -0.99
CA ASN A 183 -10.86 13.63 -0.45
C ASN A 183 -10.90 13.85 1.06
N SER A 184 -12.08 13.79 1.68
CA SER A 184 -12.25 13.97 3.13
C SER A 184 -12.07 12.69 3.95
N LYS A 185 -11.72 11.58 3.31
CA LYS A 185 -11.52 10.31 4.00
C LYS A 185 -10.29 10.31 4.87
N ILE A 186 -10.41 9.66 6.03
CA ILE A 186 -9.34 9.47 7.00
C ILE A 186 -8.80 8.04 6.95
N ALA A 187 -7.48 7.90 7.06
CA ALA A 187 -6.82 6.62 7.24
C ALA A 187 -6.54 6.40 8.72
N ILE A 188 -6.96 5.26 9.25
CA ILE A 188 -6.78 4.93 10.67
C ILE A 188 -5.85 3.74 10.81
N PHE A 189 -4.78 3.93 11.59
CA PHE A 189 -3.79 2.87 11.81
C PHE A 189 -3.15 2.98 13.22
N PRO A 190 -2.99 1.85 13.94
CA PRO A 190 -3.66 0.57 13.70
C PRO A 190 -5.16 0.66 14.03
N ASP A 191 -6.01 0.13 13.16
CA ASP A 191 -7.46 0.16 13.38
C ASP A 191 -7.87 -0.90 14.41
N CYS A 192 -7.96 -0.52 15.67
CA CYS A 192 -8.34 -1.39 16.78
C CYS A 192 -9.85 -1.48 16.99
N ASN A 193 -10.59 -0.48 16.54
CA ASN A 193 -12.02 -0.32 16.89
C ASN A 193 -12.96 -1.10 15.97
N ARG A 194 -12.50 -1.50 14.78
CA ARG A 194 -13.34 -2.07 13.73
C ARG A 194 -13.25 -3.58 13.58
N LYS A 195 -12.45 -4.25 14.42
CA LYS A 195 -12.40 -5.71 14.44
C LYS A 195 -13.34 -6.31 15.48
N ILE A 196 -14.03 -7.39 15.05
CA ILE A 196 -14.90 -8.19 15.91
C ILE A 196 -14.18 -8.72 17.15
N GLN A 197 -12.86 -8.92 17.11
CA GLN A 197 -12.06 -9.50 18.18
C GLN A 197 -11.30 -8.49 19.04
N LYS A 198 -11.53 -7.19 18.91
CA LYS A 198 -10.81 -6.12 19.66
C LYS A 198 -9.27 -6.22 19.59
N LYS A 199 -8.71 -6.89 18.59
CA LYS A 199 -7.26 -6.99 18.38
C LYS A 199 -6.81 -5.99 17.32
N PRO A 200 -5.66 -5.33 17.49
CA PRO A 200 -5.14 -4.42 16.48
C PRO A 200 -4.92 -5.13 15.14
N ILE A 201 -5.09 -4.41 14.04
CA ILE A 201 -4.84 -4.94 12.70
C ILE A 201 -3.41 -5.45 12.55
N SER A 202 -2.46 -4.81 13.22
CA SER A 202 -1.06 -5.20 13.21
C SER A 202 -0.45 -5.14 14.62
N PRO A 203 -0.38 -6.27 15.36
CA PRO A 203 0.33 -6.34 16.63
C PRO A 203 1.79 -5.88 16.51
N ARG A 204 2.43 -6.18 15.37
CA ARG A 204 3.80 -5.74 15.08
C ARG A 204 3.93 -4.21 15.02
N ALA A 205 2.92 -3.50 14.56
CA ALA A 205 2.96 -2.05 14.51
C ALA A 205 2.94 -1.42 15.90
N ILE A 206 2.16 -1.98 16.83
CA ILE A 206 2.13 -1.56 18.23
C ILE A 206 3.49 -1.81 18.87
N LYS A 207 4.02 -3.02 18.73
CA LYS A 207 5.36 -3.36 19.23
C LYS A 207 6.44 -2.40 18.73
N HIS A 208 6.39 -2.00 17.46
CA HIS A 208 7.33 -1.01 16.92
C HIS A 208 7.19 0.38 17.54
N ILE A 209 6.01 0.76 18.00
CA ILE A 209 5.80 2.04 18.71
C ILE A 209 6.40 1.94 20.11
N GLU A 210 6.08 0.88 20.84
CA GLU A 210 6.57 0.64 22.21
C GLU A 210 8.10 0.57 22.27
N GLU A 211 8.73 -0.21 21.41
CA GLU A 211 10.20 -0.32 21.33
C GLU A 211 10.91 1.03 21.04
N ARG A 212 10.22 1.96 20.41
CA ARG A 212 10.76 3.29 20.09
C ARG A 212 10.61 4.27 21.23
N GLU A 213 9.52 4.21 21.96
CA GLU A 213 9.36 4.99 23.18
C GLU A 213 10.47 4.66 24.17
N GLU A 214 10.73 3.38 24.43
CA GLU A 214 11.82 2.93 25.30
C GLU A 214 13.17 3.45 24.82
N THR A 215 13.45 3.47 23.51
CA THR A 215 14.74 3.93 22.97
C THR A 215 14.90 5.44 23.00
N LEU A 216 13.83 6.23 22.88
CA LEU A 216 13.88 7.69 22.96
C LEU A 216 14.07 8.20 24.38
N PHE A 217 13.56 7.49 25.38
CA PHE A 217 13.68 7.86 26.79
C PHE A 217 14.94 7.31 27.48
N SER A 218 15.68 6.41 26.83
CA SER A 218 16.93 5.81 27.34
C SER A 218 18.22 6.50 26.85
N GLN A 219 18.12 7.57 26.05
CA GLN A 219 19.23 8.41 25.58
C GLN A 219 19.15 9.86 26.11
#